data_a88086c774ab9cc7a4af5f4c0e584042
#
_entry.id   a88086c774ab9cc7a4af5f4c0e584042
#
_cell.length_a   1.000
_cell.length_b   1.000
_cell.length_c   1.000
_cell.angle_alpha   90.00
_cell.angle_beta   90.00
_cell.angle_gamma   90.00
#
_symmetry.space_group_name_H-M   'P 1'
#
loop_
_entity.id
_entity.type
_entity.pdbx_description
1 polymer ?
#
loop_
_entity_poly.entity_id
_entity_poly.type
_entity_poly.pdbx_seq_one_letter_code
_entity_poly.pdbx_strand_id
1 'polypeptide(L)'
;EKDKIFAFNTYKSYWKHTKYFIKYIKEKHPECTTLKSAKKYANEWLQTRVDQGLSAWTVQLEAKALGKLYGISPDDENYFNPPKRNREEIKRSRGDRVRDKHFSKTNNDELIKFCRGTGLRRKELQELRGKDLVPRAQIEAEISELQKIPEEQRAPSVTKRLEMLQDARLFSEEWFIHVRNGKGGRERLSPIIG
;
A
#
# COMPACT_ATOMS: atom_id res chain seq x y z
N GLU A 1 -9.47 18.02 -8.00
CA GLU A 1 -9.04 16.60 -8.01
C GLU A 1 -7.83 16.32 -7.10
N LYS A 2 -6.88 17.26 -6.94
CA LYS A 2 -5.70 17.09 -6.07
C LYS A 2 -6.03 16.83 -4.59
N ASP A 3 -7.23 17.16 -4.17
CA ASP A 3 -7.64 17.10 -2.76
C ASP A 3 -8.41 15.83 -2.36
N LYS A 4 -8.72 14.95 -3.31
CA LYS A 4 -9.46 13.73 -3.02
C LYS A 4 -8.59 12.68 -2.35
N ILE A 5 -9.13 12.03 -1.32
CA ILE A 5 -8.55 10.82 -0.71
C ILE A 5 -9.27 9.63 -1.34
N PHE A 6 -8.60 8.93 -2.25
CA PHE A 6 -9.21 7.86 -3.02
C PHE A 6 -9.41 6.55 -2.25
N ALA A 7 -8.63 6.30 -1.20
CA ALA A 7 -8.70 5.06 -0.43
C ALA A 7 -9.33 5.30 0.95
N PHE A 8 -10.42 4.60 1.26
CA PHE A 8 -11.13 4.70 2.53
C PHE A 8 -10.22 4.45 3.76
N ASN A 9 -9.31 3.50 3.66
CA ASN A 9 -8.35 3.22 4.74
C ASN A 9 -7.35 4.38 4.95
N THR A 10 -6.97 5.08 3.88
CA THR A 10 -6.13 6.28 3.98
C THR A 10 -6.89 7.40 4.67
N TYR A 11 -8.16 7.61 4.31
CA TYR A 11 -9.04 8.57 4.98
C TYR A 11 -9.15 8.27 6.48
N LYS A 12 -9.48 7.03 6.86
CA LYS A 12 -9.57 6.62 8.27
C LYS A 12 -8.26 6.89 9.02
N SER A 13 -7.13 6.58 8.39
CA SER A 13 -5.80 6.82 8.98
C SER A 13 -5.56 8.30 9.21
N TYR A 14 -5.78 9.15 8.20
CA TYR A 14 -5.59 10.59 8.32
C TYR A 14 -6.53 11.20 9.36
N TRP A 15 -7.80 10.79 9.37
CA TRP A 15 -8.77 11.21 10.38
C TRP A 15 -8.33 10.87 11.80
N LYS A 16 -7.81 9.66 12.02
CA LYS A 16 -7.28 9.23 13.31
C LYS A 16 -6.13 10.14 13.77
N HIS A 17 -5.15 10.39 12.91
CA HIS A 17 -3.99 11.22 13.25
C HIS A 17 -4.33 12.69 13.43
N THR A 18 -5.28 13.21 12.66
CA THR A 18 -5.84 14.55 12.88
C THR A 18 -6.49 14.68 14.25
N LYS A 19 -7.24 13.67 14.70
CA LYS A 19 -7.81 13.66 16.08
C LYS A 19 -6.72 13.72 17.15
N TYR A 20 -5.58 13.06 16.96
CA TYR A 20 -4.48 13.12 17.91
C TYR A 20 -3.90 14.53 18.01
N PHE A 21 -3.74 15.21 16.88
CA PHE A 21 -3.33 16.60 16.87
C PHE A 21 -4.34 17.51 17.57
N ILE A 22 -5.63 17.38 17.28
CA ILE A 22 -6.68 18.17 17.94
C ILE A 22 -6.68 17.92 19.45
N LYS A 23 -6.48 16.68 19.89
CA LYS A 23 -6.38 16.35 21.32
C LYS A 23 -5.17 17.06 21.95
N TYR A 24 -4.01 17.01 21.31
CA TYR A 24 -2.82 17.71 21.74
C TYR A 24 -3.06 19.23 21.88
N ILE A 25 -3.68 19.87 20.90
CA ILE A 25 -4.01 21.30 20.95
C ILE A 25 -4.92 21.61 22.15
N LYS A 26 -5.96 20.81 22.39
CA LYS A 26 -6.85 21.01 23.53
C LYS A 26 -6.16 20.89 24.88
N GLU A 27 -5.17 20.02 24.98
CA GLU A 27 -4.44 19.75 26.23
C GLU A 27 -3.31 20.76 26.49
N LYS A 28 -2.60 21.18 25.44
CA LYS A 28 -1.39 22.02 25.57
C LYS A 28 -1.61 23.49 25.24
N HIS A 29 -2.60 23.77 24.38
CA HIS A 29 -2.88 25.10 23.84
C HIS A 29 -4.39 25.40 23.91
N PRO A 30 -4.99 25.39 25.11
CA PRO A 30 -6.45 25.57 25.29
C PRO A 30 -6.95 26.93 24.77
N GLU A 31 -6.06 27.91 24.64
CA GLU A 31 -6.33 29.23 24.05
C GLU A 31 -6.63 29.13 22.53
N CYS A 32 -6.24 28.01 21.90
CA CYS A 32 -6.46 27.77 20.47
C CYS A 32 -7.88 27.26 20.22
N THR A 33 -8.78 28.14 19.81
CA THR A 33 -10.20 27.79 19.56
C THR A 33 -10.50 27.37 18.12
N THR A 34 -9.59 27.64 17.18
CA THR A 34 -9.81 27.34 15.75
C THR A 34 -8.67 26.49 15.16
N LEU A 35 -8.98 25.68 14.14
CA LEU A 35 -7.98 24.90 13.41
C LEU A 35 -6.95 25.83 12.74
N LYS A 36 -7.36 27.00 12.26
CA LYS A 36 -6.46 27.98 11.64
C LYS A 36 -5.38 28.45 12.62
N SER A 37 -5.76 28.79 13.84
CA SER A 37 -4.80 29.21 14.89
C SER A 37 -3.92 28.04 15.38
N ALA A 38 -4.41 26.82 15.34
CA ALA A 38 -3.67 25.63 15.72
C ALA A 38 -2.53 25.27 14.76
N LYS A 39 -2.57 25.71 13.49
CA LYS A 39 -1.56 25.39 12.47
C LYS A 39 -0.14 25.71 12.93
N LYS A 40 0.08 26.81 13.63
CA LYS A 40 1.40 27.25 14.12
C LYS A 40 2.07 26.23 15.05
N TYR A 41 1.29 25.40 15.73
CA TYR A 41 1.77 24.37 16.65
C TYR A 41 1.98 22.98 15.99
N ALA A 42 1.78 22.88 14.66
CA ALA A 42 1.89 21.60 13.96
C ALA A 42 3.29 20.99 14.06
N ASN A 43 4.35 21.80 13.85
CA ASN A 43 5.74 21.32 13.95
C ASN A 43 6.13 20.99 15.40
N GLU A 44 5.66 21.74 16.39
CA GLU A 44 5.84 21.46 17.80
C GLU A 44 5.22 20.09 18.16
N TRP A 45 3.98 19.83 17.71
CA TRP A 45 3.36 18.53 17.91
C TRP A 45 4.14 17.40 17.24
N LEU A 46 4.60 17.58 16.00
CA LEU A 46 5.39 16.57 15.31
C LEU A 46 6.71 16.30 16.05
N GLN A 47 7.37 17.33 16.60
CA GLN A 47 8.56 17.16 17.44
C GLN A 47 8.23 16.38 18.70
N THR A 48 7.14 16.70 19.39
CA THR A 48 6.67 15.94 20.57
C THR A 48 6.49 14.45 20.23
N ARG A 49 6.03 14.12 19.01
CA ARG A 49 5.88 12.73 18.56
C ARG A 49 7.23 12.05 18.34
N VAL A 50 8.23 12.78 17.87
CA VAL A 50 9.62 12.31 17.77
C VAL A 50 10.19 12.03 19.15
N ASP A 51 10.02 12.95 20.08
CA ASP A 51 10.53 12.85 21.46
C ASP A 51 9.87 11.69 22.23
N GLN A 52 8.64 11.34 21.89
CA GLN A 52 7.95 10.14 22.36
C GLN A 52 8.48 8.83 21.73
N GLY A 53 9.50 8.89 20.89
CA GLY A 53 10.12 7.72 20.25
C GLY A 53 9.30 7.11 19.12
N LEU A 54 8.33 7.83 18.52
CA LEU A 54 7.60 7.32 17.36
C LEU A 54 8.52 7.26 16.13
N SER A 55 8.31 6.22 15.32
CA SER A 55 9.11 6.05 14.10
C SER A 55 8.91 7.22 13.13
N ALA A 56 9.96 7.56 12.36
CA ALA A 56 9.90 8.57 11.29
C ALA A 56 8.77 8.29 10.28
N TRP A 57 8.40 7.01 10.04
CA TRP A 57 7.25 6.63 9.20
C TRP A 57 5.92 7.10 9.77
N THR A 58 5.74 6.96 11.10
CA THR A 58 4.54 7.41 11.79
C THR A 58 4.44 8.92 11.78
N VAL A 59 5.52 9.61 12.12
CA VAL A 59 5.54 11.08 12.16
C VAL A 59 5.33 11.68 10.77
N GLN A 60 5.90 11.08 9.72
CA GLN A 60 5.60 11.53 8.35
C GLN A 60 4.16 11.24 7.89
N LEU A 61 3.54 10.16 8.39
CA LEU A 61 2.12 9.93 8.15
C LEU A 61 1.26 10.99 8.83
N GLU A 62 1.63 11.38 10.05
CA GLU A 62 0.99 12.45 10.81
C GLU A 62 1.14 13.81 10.10
N ALA A 63 2.35 14.14 9.61
CA ALA A 63 2.57 15.34 8.79
C ALA A 63 1.71 15.34 7.51
N LYS A 64 1.58 14.20 6.83
CA LYS A 64 0.70 14.08 5.66
C LYS A 64 -0.78 14.26 6.00
N ALA A 65 -1.21 13.79 7.17
CA ALA A 65 -2.58 14.00 7.65
C ALA A 65 -2.84 15.49 7.92
N LEU A 66 -1.87 16.18 8.53
CA LEU A 66 -1.93 17.63 8.72
C LEU A 66 -1.87 18.39 7.38
N GLY A 67 -1.04 17.96 6.44
CA GLY A 67 -0.99 18.54 5.09
C GLY A 67 -2.37 18.49 4.43
N LYS A 68 -3.08 17.36 4.52
CA LYS A 68 -4.47 17.25 4.03
C LYS A 68 -5.45 18.12 4.80
N LEU A 69 -5.30 18.23 6.12
CA LEU A 69 -6.15 19.09 6.95
C LEU A 69 -6.03 20.57 6.56
N TYR A 70 -4.83 21.01 6.23
CA TYR A 70 -4.52 22.42 5.94
C TYR A 70 -4.39 22.74 4.45
N GLY A 71 -4.61 21.76 3.56
CA GLY A 71 -4.47 21.97 2.11
C GLY A 71 -3.04 22.23 1.64
N ILE A 72 -2.02 21.73 2.37
CA ILE A 72 -0.60 21.94 2.07
C ILE A 72 0.00 20.66 1.48
N SER A 73 0.64 20.80 0.31
CA SER A 73 1.37 19.69 -0.31
C SER A 73 2.73 19.45 0.36
N PRO A 74 3.25 18.20 0.37
CA PRO A 74 4.62 17.93 0.79
C PRO A 74 5.70 18.68 0.01
N ASP A 75 5.38 19.16 -1.19
CA ASP A 75 6.28 19.91 -2.06
C ASP A 75 6.21 21.43 -1.84
N ASP A 76 5.32 21.90 -0.97
CA ASP A 76 5.18 23.32 -0.62
C ASP A 76 6.29 23.74 0.35
N GLU A 77 6.84 24.94 0.16
CA GLU A 77 7.84 25.52 1.07
C GLU A 77 7.36 25.66 2.52
N ASN A 78 6.05 25.83 2.70
CA ASN A 78 5.38 25.92 3.99
C ASN A 78 4.94 24.56 4.56
N TYR A 79 5.44 23.45 4.01
CA TYR A 79 5.14 22.13 4.54
C TYR A 79 5.82 21.93 5.90
N PHE A 80 5.27 21.00 6.69
CA PHE A 80 5.79 20.65 8.00
C PHE A 80 7.15 19.95 7.91
N ASN A 81 7.94 19.99 9.01
CA ASN A 81 9.26 19.36 9.11
C ASN A 81 9.25 17.99 9.79
N PRO A 82 8.69 16.95 9.17
CA PRO A 82 8.79 15.60 9.73
C PRO A 82 10.23 15.06 9.56
N PRO A 83 10.69 14.16 10.44
CA PRO A 83 12.01 13.56 10.35
C PRO A 83 12.17 12.77 9.05
N LYS A 84 13.39 12.77 8.50
CA LYS A 84 13.71 11.96 7.31
C LYS A 84 13.59 10.46 7.65
N ARG A 85 13.10 9.68 6.69
CA ARG A 85 13.04 8.22 6.83
C ARG A 85 14.40 7.61 6.55
N ASN A 86 14.93 6.87 7.51
CA ASN A 86 16.10 6.03 7.29
C ASN A 86 15.66 4.55 7.30
N ARG A 87 15.97 3.81 6.25
CA ARG A 87 15.60 2.38 6.14
C ARG A 87 16.29 1.51 7.20
N GLU A 88 17.48 1.89 7.64
CA GLU A 88 18.25 1.18 8.65
C GLU A 88 17.60 1.26 10.05
N GLU A 89 16.81 2.31 10.28
CA GLU A 89 16.09 2.52 11.54
C GLU A 89 14.75 1.79 11.62
N ILE A 90 14.38 1.01 10.59
CA ILE A 90 13.14 0.24 10.60
C ILE A 90 13.25 -0.88 11.64
N LYS A 91 12.91 -0.58 12.86
CA LYS A 91 12.68 -1.59 13.90
C LYS A 91 11.41 -2.36 13.56
N ARG A 92 11.54 -3.50 12.94
CA ARG A 92 10.44 -4.47 12.78
C ARG A 92 10.22 -5.19 14.12
N SER A 93 9.88 -4.44 15.17
CA SER A 93 9.50 -5.05 16.45
C SER A 93 8.15 -5.73 16.25
N ARG A 94 8.22 -6.96 15.82
CA ARG A 94 7.12 -7.87 16.01
C ARG A 94 7.36 -8.47 17.38
N GLY A 95 6.64 -7.98 18.39
CA GLY A 95 6.56 -8.67 19.67
C GLY A 95 6.20 -10.14 19.43
N ASP A 96 6.49 -11.00 20.41
CA ASP A 96 6.16 -12.42 20.32
C ASP A 96 4.70 -12.57 19.92
N ARG A 97 4.49 -13.09 18.71
CA ARG A 97 3.14 -13.39 18.26
C ARG A 97 2.67 -14.63 19.00
N VAL A 98 1.50 -14.54 19.58
CA VAL A 98 0.77 -15.72 20.02
C VAL A 98 0.68 -16.65 18.80
N ARG A 99 1.46 -17.72 18.82
CA ARG A 99 1.42 -18.75 17.77
C ARG A 99 0.16 -19.58 17.99
N ASP A 100 -0.56 -19.81 16.92
CA ASP A 100 -1.62 -20.81 16.94
C ASP A 100 -1.01 -22.16 17.35
N LYS A 101 -1.41 -22.66 18.52
CA LYS A 101 -0.91 -23.92 19.07
C LYS A 101 -1.27 -25.13 18.21
N HIS A 102 -2.30 -25.00 17.37
CA HIS A 102 -2.78 -26.05 16.47
C HIS A 102 -2.14 -25.99 15.08
N PHE A 103 -1.34 -24.96 14.80
CA PHE A 103 -0.67 -24.81 13.51
C PHE A 103 0.54 -25.74 13.42
N SER A 104 0.43 -26.78 12.60
CA SER A 104 1.54 -27.66 12.24
C SER A 104 2.20 -27.17 10.95
N LYS A 105 3.50 -26.84 11.00
CA LYS A 105 4.27 -26.49 9.81
C LYS A 105 4.35 -27.66 8.82
N THR A 106 4.53 -28.87 9.31
CA THR A 106 4.62 -30.07 8.50
C THR A 106 3.34 -30.32 7.71
N ASN A 107 2.19 -30.23 8.37
CA ASN A 107 0.88 -30.44 7.72
C ASN A 107 0.52 -29.31 6.74
N ASN A 108 1.15 -28.14 6.85
CA ASN A 108 0.92 -26.97 6.01
C ASN A 108 2.10 -26.63 5.11
N ASP A 109 3.06 -27.55 4.91
CA ASP A 109 4.29 -27.26 4.18
C ASP A 109 4.02 -26.83 2.73
N GLU A 110 3.14 -27.53 2.02
CA GLU A 110 2.74 -27.20 0.66
C GLU A 110 2.09 -25.82 0.57
N LEU A 111 1.21 -25.48 1.52
CA LEU A 111 0.61 -24.14 1.59
C LEU A 111 1.66 -23.07 1.86
N ILE A 112 2.63 -23.36 2.73
CA ILE A 112 3.72 -22.43 3.04
C ILE A 112 4.60 -22.21 1.81
N LYS A 113 4.95 -23.27 1.08
CA LYS A 113 5.71 -23.20 -0.18
C LYS A 113 4.95 -22.36 -1.20
N PHE A 114 3.68 -22.67 -1.43
CA PHE A 114 2.81 -21.92 -2.32
C PHE A 114 2.75 -20.41 -1.95
N CYS A 115 2.53 -20.09 -0.68
CA CYS A 115 2.51 -18.70 -0.23
C CYS A 115 3.85 -17.96 -0.45
N ARG A 116 4.97 -18.68 -0.33
CA ARG A 116 6.31 -18.14 -0.58
C ARG A 116 6.59 -17.99 -2.07
N GLY A 117 6.28 -19.01 -2.86
CA GLY A 117 6.51 -19.04 -4.30
C GLY A 117 5.67 -18.00 -5.05
N THR A 118 4.47 -17.70 -4.58
CA THR A 118 3.59 -16.73 -5.25
C THR A 118 3.80 -15.28 -4.85
N GLY A 119 4.37 -15.02 -3.68
CA GLY A 119 4.54 -13.66 -3.14
C GLY A 119 3.24 -12.86 -2.97
N LEU A 120 2.09 -13.54 -2.92
CA LEU A 120 0.78 -12.92 -2.79
C LEU A 120 0.58 -12.27 -1.42
N ARG A 121 -0.16 -11.17 -1.39
CA ARG A 121 -0.59 -10.56 -0.13
C ARG A 121 -1.72 -11.38 0.50
N ARG A 122 -1.84 -11.29 1.83
CA ARG A 122 -2.88 -12.03 2.57
C ARG A 122 -4.28 -11.90 1.96
N LYS A 123 -4.68 -10.70 1.56
CA LYS A 123 -6.00 -10.47 0.95
C LYS A 123 -6.11 -11.13 -0.42
N GLU A 124 -5.06 -11.06 -1.23
CA GLU A 124 -5.00 -11.69 -2.54
C GLU A 124 -5.09 -13.22 -2.43
N LEU A 125 -4.43 -13.82 -1.42
CA LEU A 125 -4.57 -15.25 -1.11
C LEU A 125 -5.99 -15.66 -0.67
N GLN A 126 -6.65 -14.80 0.12
CA GLN A 126 -8.03 -15.07 0.57
C GLN A 126 -9.07 -15.01 -0.57
N GLU A 127 -8.78 -14.21 -1.60
CA GLU A 127 -9.66 -14.01 -2.78
C GLU A 127 -9.31 -14.95 -3.94
N LEU A 128 -8.24 -15.77 -3.81
CA LEU A 128 -7.76 -16.67 -4.85
C LEU A 128 -8.80 -17.75 -5.18
N ARG A 129 -8.98 -18.00 -6.47
CA ARG A 129 -9.87 -19.04 -7.01
C ARG A 129 -9.08 -19.91 -8.00
N GLY A 130 -9.50 -21.15 -8.22
CA GLY A 130 -8.85 -22.04 -9.17
C GLY A 130 -8.75 -21.49 -10.58
N LYS A 131 -9.75 -20.70 -11.03
CA LYS A 131 -9.74 -20.02 -12.34
C LYS A 131 -8.74 -18.88 -12.45
N ASP A 132 -8.07 -18.49 -11.36
CA ASP A 132 -7.04 -17.46 -11.36
C ASP A 132 -5.65 -18.05 -11.66
N LEU A 133 -5.55 -19.39 -11.73
CA LEU A 133 -4.36 -20.07 -12.22
C LEU A 133 -4.33 -20.02 -13.75
N VAL A 134 -3.26 -19.46 -14.28
CA VAL A 134 -3.10 -19.22 -15.73
C VAL A 134 -1.79 -19.88 -16.19
N PRO A 135 -1.85 -20.89 -17.06
CA PRO A 135 -0.64 -21.46 -17.63
C PRO A 135 -0.02 -20.51 -18.67
N ARG A 136 1.31 -20.59 -18.84
CA ARG A 136 2.06 -19.81 -19.83
C ARG A 136 1.46 -19.94 -21.24
N ALA A 137 1.09 -21.15 -21.64
CA ALA A 137 0.49 -21.39 -22.95
C ALA A 137 -0.76 -20.54 -23.20
N GLN A 138 -1.59 -20.32 -22.18
CA GLN A 138 -2.77 -19.45 -22.29
C GLN A 138 -2.37 -17.98 -22.44
N ILE A 139 -1.32 -17.52 -21.74
CA ILE A 139 -0.79 -16.16 -21.87
C ILE A 139 -0.29 -15.92 -23.30
N GLU A 140 0.49 -16.85 -23.85
CA GLU A 140 1.04 -16.74 -25.20
C GLU A 140 -0.08 -16.76 -26.26
N ALA A 141 -1.09 -17.61 -26.09
CA ALA A 141 -2.24 -17.64 -26.98
C ALA A 141 -3.01 -16.31 -26.95
N GLU A 142 -3.28 -15.76 -25.75
CA GLU A 142 -3.98 -14.49 -25.59
C GLU A 142 -3.19 -13.32 -26.19
N ILE A 143 -1.86 -13.27 -26.00
CA ILE A 143 -1.00 -12.26 -26.64
C ILE A 143 -1.14 -12.34 -28.16
N SER A 144 -1.05 -13.56 -28.74
CA SER A 144 -1.13 -13.77 -30.18
C SER A 144 -2.47 -13.29 -30.75
N GLU A 145 -3.57 -13.50 -30.02
CA GLU A 145 -4.89 -13.02 -30.44
C GLU A 145 -5.00 -11.50 -30.34
N LEU A 146 -4.55 -10.90 -29.24
CA LEU A 146 -4.63 -9.44 -29.05
C LEU A 146 -3.71 -8.67 -30.00
N GLN A 147 -2.59 -9.25 -30.43
CA GLN A 147 -1.68 -8.64 -31.40
C GLN A 147 -2.25 -8.59 -32.83
N LYS A 148 -3.24 -9.41 -33.18
CA LYS A 148 -3.94 -9.33 -34.47
C LYS A 148 -4.75 -8.02 -34.64
N ILE A 149 -5.10 -7.37 -33.53
CA ILE A 149 -5.80 -6.09 -33.54
C ILE A 149 -4.77 -4.98 -33.83
N PRO A 150 -4.92 -4.19 -34.92
CA PRO A 150 -4.06 -3.06 -35.21
C PRO A 150 -3.98 -2.08 -34.05
N GLU A 151 -2.82 -1.49 -33.81
CA GLU A 151 -2.57 -0.66 -32.63
C GLU A 151 -3.54 0.52 -32.53
N GLU A 152 -3.85 1.14 -33.67
CA GLU A 152 -4.77 2.28 -33.75
C GLU A 152 -6.22 1.91 -33.41
N GLN A 153 -6.56 0.62 -33.47
CA GLN A 153 -7.90 0.10 -33.19
C GLN A 153 -8.03 -0.51 -31.78
N ARG A 154 -6.93 -0.55 -31.02
CA ARG A 154 -6.96 -1.13 -29.68
C ARG A 154 -7.63 -0.19 -28.69
N ALA A 155 -8.69 -0.69 -28.04
CA ALA A 155 -9.24 -0.01 -26.88
C ALA A 155 -8.20 0.07 -25.75
N PRO A 156 -8.23 1.11 -24.88
CA PRO A 156 -7.28 1.25 -23.77
C PRO A 156 -7.23 0.03 -22.83
N SER A 157 -8.34 -0.70 -22.69
CA SER A 157 -8.40 -1.94 -21.91
C SER A 157 -7.61 -3.07 -22.56
N VAL A 158 -7.61 -3.17 -23.88
CA VAL A 158 -6.86 -4.16 -24.66
C VAL A 158 -5.36 -3.87 -24.55
N THR A 159 -4.97 -2.61 -24.72
CA THR A 159 -3.56 -2.20 -24.57
C THR A 159 -3.04 -2.54 -23.18
N LYS A 160 -3.78 -2.16 -22.13
CA LYS A 160 -3.42 -2.47 -20.76
C LYS A 160 -3.34 -3.98 -20.47
N ARG A 161 -4.25 -4.75 -21.07
CA ARG A 161 -4.23 -6.23 -20.95
C ARG A 161 -3.01 -6.80 -21.63
N LEU A 162 -2.68 -6.34 -22.82
CA LEU A 162 -1.51 -6.78 -23.57
C LEU A 162 -0.20 -6.45 -22.82
N GLU A 163 -0.07 -5.24 -22.27
CA GLU A 163 1.08 -4.87 -21.42
C GLU A 163 1.24 -5.84 -20.26
N MET A 164 0.17 -6.13 -19.52
CA MET A 164 0.21 -7.06 -18.38
C MET A 164 0.65 -8.47 -18.79
N LEU A 165 0.20 -8.97 -19.94
CA LEU A 165 0.58 -10.27 -20.46
C LEU A 165 2.04 -10.27 -20.92
N GLN A 166 2.51 -9.20 -21.54
CA GLN A 166 3.91 -9.03 -21.95
C GLN A 166 4.85 -8.96 -20.75
N ASP A 167 4.45 -8.26 -19.67
CA ASP A 167 5.20 -8.25 -18.42
C ASP A 167 5.36 -9.67 -17.85
N ALA A 168 4.33 -10.51 -17.95
CA ALA A 168 4.41 -11.89 -17.49
C ALA A 168 5.43 -12.72 -18.31
N ARG A 169 5.63 -12.43 -19.60
CA ARG A 169 6.64 -13.10 -20.45
C ARG A 169 8.08 -12.89 -19.99
N LEU A 170 8.36 -11.85 -19.21
CA LEU A 170 9.69 -11.60 -18.66
C LEU A 170 10.12 -12.66 -17.64
N PHE A 171 9.20 -13.46 -17.13
CA PHE A 171 9.45 -14.56 -16.22
C PHE A 171 9.53 -15.89 -16.98
N SER A 172 10.30 -16.85 -16.45
CA SER A 172 10.48 -18.18 -17.06
C SER A 172 9.45 -19.23 -16.62
N GLU A 173 8.64 -18.90 -15.62
CA GLU A 173 7.71 -19.81 -14.97
C GLU A 173 6.58 -20.27 -15.88
N GLU A 174 6.13 -21.51 -15.68
CA GLU A 174 5.05 -22.13 -16.44
C GLU A 174 3.66 -21.75 -15.94
N TRP A 175 3.55 -21.31 -14.67
CA TRP A 175 2.26 -21.00 -14.04
C TRP A 175 2.26 -19.60 -13.44
N PHE A 176 1.15 -18.95 -13.59
CA PHE A 176 0.91 -17.60 -13.05
C PHE A 176 -0.41 -17.55 -12.28
N ILE A 177 -0.51 -16.58 -11.39
CA ILE A 177 -1.75 -16.23 -10.72
C ILE A 177 -2.23 -14.88 -11.22
N HIS A 178 -3.46 -14.84 -11.70
CA HIS A 178 -4.13 -13.61 -12.08
C HIS A 178 -4.67 -12.90 -10.84
N VAL A 179 -3.96 -11.91 -10.36
CA VAL A 179 -4.39 -11.04 -9.26
C VAL A 179 -5.25 -9.92 -9.81
N ARG A 180 -6.58 -10.07 -9.70
CA ARG A 180 -7.55 -9.13 -10.27
C ARG A 180 -7.64 -7.80 -9.50
N ASN A 181 -7.46 -7.84 -8.20
CA ASN A 181 -7.64 -6.67 -7.32
C ASN A 181 -6.51 -6.55 -6.30
N GLY A 182 -5.31 -6.22 -6.77
CA GLY A 182 -4.14 -5.98 -5.94
C GLY A 182 -4.23 -4.64 -5.20
N LYS A 183 -3.16 -4.29 -4.48
CA LYS A 183 -3.08 -3.03 -3.75
C LYS A 183 -3.28 -1.83 -4.69
N GLY A 184 -4.27 -1.00 -4.38
CA GLY A 184 -4.64 0.15 -5.20
C GLY A 184 -5.45 -0.20 -6.44
N GLY A 185 -6.12 -1.36 -6.47
CA GLY A 185 -6.94 -1.82 -7.60
C GLY A 185 -6.12 -2.28 -8.80
N ARG A 186 -4.81 -2.56 -8.61
CA ARG A 186 -3.95 -2.99 -9.72
C ARG A 186 -4.14 -4.47 -10.00
N GLU A 187 -4.38 -4.76 -11.26
CA GLU A 187 -4.39 -6.10 -11.83
C GLU A 187 -2.96 -6.50 -12.25
N ARG A 188 -2.59 -7.78 -12.07
CA ARG A 188 -1.30 -8.31 -12.52
C ARG A 188 -1.33 -9.83 -12.63
N LEU A 189 -0.39 -10.38 -13.39
CA LEU A 189 -0.01 -11.78 -13.35
C LEU A 189 1.21 -11.94 -12.43
N SER A 190 1.12 -12.84 -11.46
CA SER A 190 2.21 -13.12 -10.52
C SER A 190 2.75 -14.53 -10.81
N PRO A 191 4.05 -14.69 -11.11
CA PRO A 191 4.61 -16.01 -11.38
C PRO A 191 4.56 -16.88 -10.12
N ILE A 192 4.44 -18.20 -10.31
CA ILE A 192 4.56 -19.20 -9.25
C ILE A 192 5.98 -19.75 -9.31
N ILE A 193 6.83 -19.25 -8.44
CA ILE A 193 8.22 -19.68 -8.33
C ILE A 193 8.25 -20.96 -7.47
N GLY A 194 8.61 -22.09 -8.07
CA GLY A 194 8.69 -23.42 -7.46
C GLY A 194 10.06 -23.76 -6.89
#